data_a0a6ba81671ebeeaa10fc792953ae3c0
#
_entry.id   a0a6ba81671ebeeaa10fc792953ae3c0
#
_cell.length_a   1.000
_cell.length_b   1.000
_cell.length_c   1.000
_cell.angle_alpha   90.00
_cell.angle_beta   90.00
_cell.angle_gamma   90.00
#
_symmetry.space_group_name_H-M   'P 1'
#
loop_
_entity.id
_entity.type
_entity.pdbx_description
1 polymer ?
#
loop_
_entity_poly.entity_id
_entity_poly.type
_entity_poly.pdbx_seq_one_letter_code
_entity_poly.pdbx_strand_id
1 'polypeptide(L)'
;KNIPCRICPVNVPDYAATEGIGVEEAARILRYECYQKAAEELKQSGAGRVSIALAHHANDNAETVLFQMARGSGVHGMCGMHPKRVLGDDILIVRPLLCVSRGQIEEYLKKCGQEYRTDDTNLDINYSRNRIRHHILPELSVINEQAVSHINQSALLLQQAVSYMEQETKKAVQTCCIGGGGAYVILE
;
A
#
# COMPACT_ATOMS: atom_id res chain seq x y z
N LYS A 1 -25.08 7.34 9.50
CA LYS A 1 -24.00 8.06 10.20
C LYS A 1 -23.68 9.31 9.38
N ASN A 2 -23.69 10.49 9.99
CA ASN A 2 -23.36 11.76 9.30
C ASN A 2 -21.82 11.86 9.15
N ILE A 3 -21.25 11.08 8.23
CA ILE A 3 -19.83 11.19 7.88
C ILE A 3 -19.75 12.05 6.62
N PRO A 4 -19.00 13.17 6.62
CA PRO A 4 -18.80 13.97 5.43
C PRO A 4 -18.20 13.12 4.30
N CYS A 5 -18.78 13.25 3.10
CA CYS A 5 -18.31 12.53 1.92
C CYS A 5 -17.97 13.55 0.83
N ARG A 6 -16.82 13.38 0.19
CA ARG A 6 -16.38 14.18 -0.95
C ARG A 6 -16.18 13.28 -2.16
N ILE A 7 -16.73 13.68 -3.28
CA ILE A 7 -16.54 13.02 -4.58
C ILE A 7 -15.51 13.83 -5.37
N CYS A 8 -14.44 13.16 -5.83
CA CYS A 8 -13.40 13.75 -6.66
C CYS A 8 -13.45 13.06 -8.04
N PRO A 9 -14.16 13.60 -9.03
CA PRO A 9 -14.20 13.04 -10.38
C PRO A 9 -12.84 13.20 -11.06
N VAL A 10 -12.33 12.12 -11.68
CA VAL A 10 -11.08 12.10 -12.43
C VAL A 10 -11.24 11.29 -13.71
N ASN A 11 -10.56 11.69 -14.79
CA ASN A 11 -10.57 10.95 -16.05
C ASN A 11 -9.34 10.05 -16.14
N VAL A 12 -9.49 8.84 -15.66
CA VAL A 12 -8.40 7.85 -15.62
C VAL A 12 -7.94 7.40 -17.02
N PRO A 13 -8.84 7.09 -17.99
CA PRO A 13 -8.43 6.67 -19.32
C PRO A 13 -7.57 7.72 -20.06
N ASP A 14 -7.96 8.96 -20.02
CA ASP A 14 -7.22 10.05 -20.70
C ASP A 14 -5.85 10.26 -20.05
N TYR A 15 -5.78 10.23 -18.72
CA TYR A 15 -4.52 10.33 -18.01
C TYR A 15 -3.58 9.16 -18.34
N ALA A 16 -4.09 7.94 -18.37
CA ALA A 16 -3.33 6.74 -18.73
C ALA A 16 -2.77 6.84 -20.16
N ALA A 17 -3.58 7.31 -21.12
CA ALA A 17 -3.18 7.50 -22.50
C ALA A 17 -2.11 8.59 -22.65
N THR A 18 -2.25 9.71 -21.93
CA THR A 18 -1.33 10.86 -21.99
C THR A 18 0.04 10.49 -21.41
N GLU A 19 0.05 9.79 -20.26
CA GLU A 19 1.28 9.41 -19.58
C GLU A 19 1.91 8.09 -20.10
N GLY A 20 1.21 7.36 -20.99
CA GLY A 20 1.68 6.08 -21.52
C GLY A 20 1.79 4.98 -20.47
N ILE A 21 0.94 5.00 -19.46
CA ILE A 21 0.92 4.05 -18.33
C ILE A 21 -0.36 3.23 -18.30
N GLY A 22 -0.35 2.14 -17.52
CA GLY A 22 -1.54 1.29 -17.34
C GLY A 22 -2.65 2.02 -16.58
N VAL A 23 -3.91 1.67 -16.89
CA VAL A 23 -5.12 2.26 -16.27
C VAL A 23 -5.10 2.10 -14.74
N GLU A 24 -4.62 0.96 -14.22
CA GLU A 24 -4.52 0.71 -12.78
C GLU A 24 -3.52 1.66 -12.11
N GLU A 25 -2.38 1.89 -12.75
CA GLU A 25 -1.36 2.82 -12.27
C GLU A 25 -1.85 4.27 -12.33
N ALA A 26 -2.46 4.67 -13.43
CA ALA A 26 -3.10 5.98 -13.60
C ALA A 26 -4.15 6.24 -12.51
N ALA A 27 -5.05 5.29 -12.27
CA ALA A 27 -6.05 5.38 -11.21
C ALA A 27 -5.43 5.52 -9.82
N ARG A 28 -4.32 4.84 -9.59
CA ARG A 28 -3.57 4.95 -8.34
C ARG A 28 -2.96 6.34 -8.18
N ILE A 29 -2.28 6.87 -9.19
CA ILE A 29 -1.64 8.20 -9.14
C ILE A 29 -2.70 9.26 -8.85
N LEU A 30 -3.75 9.33 -9.67
CA LEU A 30 -4.83 10.31 -9.52
C LEU A 30 -5.53 10.24 -8.15
N ARG A 31 -5.67 9.03 -7.59
CA ARG A 31 -6.22 8.86 -6.24
C ARG A 31 -5.32 9.48 -5.18
N TYR A 32 -3.99 9.30 -5.28
CA TYR A 32 -3.06 9.90 -4.33
C TYR A 32 -2.99 11.42 -4.47
N GLU A 33 -3.10 11.96 -5.67
CA GLU A 33 -3.22 13.41 -5.89
C GLU A 33 -4.48 13.98 -5.24
N CYS A 34 -5.63 13.30 -5.38
CA CYS A 34 -6.87 13.69 -4.71
C CYS A 34 -6.72 13.68 -3.18
N TYR A 35 -6.03 12.69 -2.63
CA TYR A 35 -5.76 12.62 -1.19
C TYR A 35 -4.87 13.76 -0.73
N GLN A 36 -3.82 14.07 -1.49
CA GLN A 36 -2.91 15.16 -1.17
C GLN A 36 -3.63 16.52 -1.20
N LYS A 37 -4.38 16.80 -2.27
CA LYS A 37 -5.19 18.03 -2.37
C LYS A 37 -6.17 18.19 -1.20
N ALA A 38 -6.89 17.11 -0.86
CA ALA A 38 -7.83 17.14 0.27
C ALA A 38 -7.12 17.39 1.61
N ALA A 39 -5.93 16.82 1.80
CA ALA A 39 -5.15 17.03 3.02
C ALA A 39 -4.61 18.46 3.11
N GLU A 40 -4.12 19.03 2.00
CA GLU A 40 -3.64 20.41 1.93
C GLU A 40 -4.75 21.42 2.23
N GLU A 41 -5.96 21.22 1.68
CA GLU A 41 -7.12 22.06 1.97
C GLU A 41 -7.50 22.03 3.47
N LEU A 42 -7.47 20.84 4.09
CA LEU A 42 -7.72 20.72 5.52
C LEU A 42 -6.67 21.45 6.36
N LYS A 43 -5.39 21.40 5.97
CA LYS A 43 -4.33 22.19 6.63
C LYS A 43 -4.54 23.68 6.51
N GLN A 44 -4.90 24.15 5.31
CA GLN A 44 -5.19 25.57 5.06
C GLN A 44 -6.40 26.05 5.87
N SER A 45 -7.36 25.17 6.17
CA SER A 45 -8.50 25.48 7.04
C SER A 45 -8.18 25.45 8.53
N GLY A 46 -6.92 25.31 8.91
CA GLY A 46 -6.45 25.33 10.30
C GLY A 46 -6.40 23.95 10.99
N ALA A 47 -6.60 22.85 10.24
CA ALA A 47 -6.33 21.53 10.79
C ALA A 47 -4.82 21.39 11.06
N GLY A 48 -4.47 20.89 12.24
CA GLY A 48 -3.08 20.64 12.61
C GLY A 48 -2.46 19.50 11.79
N ARG A 49 -2.20 18.34 12.39
CA ARG A 49 -1.72 17.16 11.66
C ARG A 49 -2.83 16.50 10.89
N VAL A 50 -2.62 16.30 9.58
CA VAL A 50 -3.55 15.56 8.72
C VAL A 50 -3.00 14.17 8.43
N SER A 51 -3.85 13.17 8.57
CA SER A 51 -3.53 11.78 8.22
C SER A 51 -4.58 11.20 7.30
N ILE A 52 -4.16 10.36 6.36
CA ILE A 52 -5.01 9.65 5.43
C ILE A 52 -5.09 8.19 5.85
N ALA A 53 -6.27 7.74 6.26
CA ALA A 53 -6.49 6.33 6.58
C ALA A 53 -6.95 5.56 5.34
N LEU A 54 -6.20 4.52 4.95
CA LEU A 54 -6.55 3.62 3.86
C LEU A 54 -7.05 2.29 4.44
N ALA A 55 -8.13 1.76 3.87
CA ALA A 55 -8.77 0.52 4.31
C ALA A 55 -8.11 -0.76 3.77
N HIS A 56 -6.83 -0.74 3.44
CA HIS A 56 -6.09 -1.94 3.07
C HIS A 56 -6.05 -2.92 4.25
N HIS A 57 -6.29 -4.20 3.97
CA HIS A 57 -6.31 -5.27 4.97
C HIS A 57 -5.25 -6.36 4.69
N ALA A 58 -5.18 -7.38 5.53
CA ALA A 58 -4.17 -8.43 5.43
C ALA A 58 -4.15 -9.17 4.08
N ASN A 59 -5.32 -9.42 3.48
CA ASN A 59 -5.38 -10.07 2.16
C ASN A 59 -4.82 -9.16 1.06
N ASP A 60 -5.09 -7.84 1.08
CA ASP A 60 -4.49 -6.90 0.11
C ASP A 60 -2.97 -6.87 0.21
N ASN A 61 -2.43 -6.99 1.43
CA ASN A 61 -1.00 -7.05 1.63
C ASN A 61 -0.41 -8.36 1.08
N ALA A 62 -1.05 -9.50 1.35
CA ALA A 62 -0.63 -10.79 0.79
C ALA A 62 -0.67 -10.78 -0.76
N GLU A 63 -1.72 -10.20 -1.36
CA GLU A 63 -1.80 -10.00 -2.81
C GLU A 63 -0.62 -9.17 -3.33
N THR A 64 -0.27 -8.11 -2.62
CA THR A 64 0.85 -7.23 -3.00
C THR A 64 2.19 -7.96 -2.92
N VAL A 65 2.43 -8.71 -1.85
CA VAL A 65 3.66 -9.50 -1.69
C VAL A 65 3.80 -10.52 -2.81
N LEU A 66 2.75 -11.31 -3.09
CA LEU A 66 2.76 -12.32 -4.15
C LEU A 66 2.94 -11.70 -5.54
N PHE A 67 2.28 -10.56 -5.79
CA PHE A 67 2.43 -9.84 -7.04
C PHE A 67 3.86 -9.34 -7.26
N GLN A 68 4.50 -8.81 -6.22
CA GLN A 68 5.87 -8.34 -6.27
C GLN A 68 6.87 -9.51 -6.44
N MET A 69 6.63 -10.63 -5.78
CA MET A 69 7.41 -11.86 -5.97
C MET A 69 7.34 -12.34 -7.43
N ALA A 70 6.13 -12.39 -8.02
CA ALA A 70 5.93 -12.82 -9.40
C ALA A 70 6.62 -11.89 -10.42
N ARG A 71 6.84 -10.62 -10.07
CA ARG A 71 7.57 -9.65 -10.90
C ARG A 71 9.08 -9.65 -10.70
N GLY A 72 9.59 -10.49 -9.82
CA GLY A 72 11.02 -10.56 -9.52
C GLY A 72 11.55 -9.35 -8.75
N SER A 73 10.69 -8.66 -7.98
CA SER A 73 11.15 -7.57 -7.12
C SER A 73 12.04 -8.11 -6.00
N GLY A 74 13.13 -7.38 -5.69
CA GLY A 74 14.01 -7.71 -4.58
C GLY A 74 13.32 -7.63 -3.21
N VAL A 75 14.11 -7.74 -2.15
CA VAL A 75 13.62 -7.78 -0.75
C VAL A 75 12.69 -6.62 -0.41
N HIS A 76 12.93 -5.41 -0.91
CA HIS A 76 12.06 -4.25 -0.68
C HIS A 76 10.63 -4.46 -1.21
N GLY A 77 10.47 -5.07 -2.39
CA GLY A 77 9.14 -5.37 -2.93
C GLY A 77 8.41 -6.44 -2.13
N MET A 78 9.12 -7.42 -1.57
CA MET A 78 8.56 -8.47 -0.73
C MET A 78 8.18 -7.99 0.69
N CYS A 79 8.62 -6.79 1.09
CA CYS A 79 8.18 -6.17 2.34
C CYS A 79 6.68 -5.84 2.36
N GLY A 80 5.99 -5.87 1.22
CA GLY A 80 4.57 -5.55 1.14
C GLY A 80 4.25 -4.10 1.53
N MET A 81 3.09 -3.92 2.16
CA MET A 81 2.62 -2.59 2.57
C MET A 81 3.09 -2.25 3.98
N HIS A 82 3.64 -1.05 4.17
CA HIS A 82 3.93 -0.55 5.51
C HIS A 82 2.65 -0.03 6.19
N PRO A 83 2.48 -0.25 7.52
CA PRO A 83 1.35 0.28 8.28
C PRO A 83 1.25 1.81 8.24
N LYS A 84 2.41 2.47 8.12
CA LYS A 84 2.54 3.93 8.05
C LYS A 84 3.51 4.31 6.93
N ARG A 85 3.21 5.40 6.23
CA ARG A 85 4.07 5.99 5.19
C ARG A 85 3.83 7.49 5.12
N VAL A 86 4.89 8.26 4.90
CA VAL A 86 4.78 9.70 4.62
C VAL A 86 4.43 9.90 3.13
N LEU A 87 3.54 10.82 2.84
CA LEU A 87 3.18 11.30 1.52
C LEU A 87 3.49 12.79 1.43
N GLY A 88 4.34 13.17 0.48
CA GLY A 88 4.85 14.54 0.43
C GLY A 88 5.68 14.88 1.68
N ASP A 89 5.60 16.12 2.14
CA ASP A 89 6.46 16.61 3.21
C ASP A 89 6.01 16.17 4.63
N ASP A 90 4.69 16.04 4.86
CA ASP A 90 4.18 15.83 6.22
C ASP A 90 2.79 15.18 6.32
N ILE A 91 2.23 14.63 5.23
CA ILE A 91 0.95 13.91 5.25
C ILE A 91 1.22 12.45 5.62
N LEU A 92 0.67 11.97 6.72
CA LEU A 92 0.82 10.60 7.15
C LEU A 92 -0.27 9.71 6.54
N ILE A 93 0.12 8.72 5.73
CA ILE A 93 -0.77 7.63 5.34
C ILE A 93 -0.68 6.53 6.38
N VAL A 94 -1.83 6.09 6.88
CA VAL A 94 -1.96 4.97 7.83
C VAL A 94 -2.87 3.89 7.25
N ARG A 95 -2.61 2.63 7.60
CA ARG A 95 -3.41 1.46 7.21
C ARG A 95 -3.85 0.68 8.44
N PRO A 96 -4.90 1.15 9.15
CA PRO A 96 -5.29 0.57 10.43
C PRO A 96 -5.76 -0.88 10.34
N LEU A 97 -6.29 -1.29 9.18
CA LEU A 97 -6.85 -2.63 8.97
C LEU A 97 -5.83 -3.65 8.45
N LEU A 98 -4.55 -3.28 8.31
CA LEU A 98 -3.55 -4.17 7.73
C LEU A 98 -3.30 -5.45 8.57
N CYS A 99 -3.64 -5.42 9.86
CA CYS A 99 -3.49 -6.54 10.78
C CYS A 99 -4.72 -7.48 10.84
N VAL A 100 -5.81 -7.18 10.12
CA VAL A 100 -7.03 -7.99 10.11
C VAL A 100 -7.31 -8.55 8.73
N SER A 101 -7.87 -9.77 8.67
CA SER A 101 -8.25 -10.39 7.41
C SER A 101 -9.59 -9.84 6.90
N ARG A 102 -9.84 -10.02 5.60
CA ARG A 102 -11.12 -9.71 4.98
C ARG A 102 -12.28 -10.43 5.68
N GLY A 103 -12.13 -11.71 5.98
CA GLY A 103 -13.15 -12.49 6.68
C GLY A 103 -13.51 -11.92 8.07
N GLN A 104 -12.51 -11.48 8.84
CA GLN A 104 -12.72 -10.82 10.13
C GLN A 104 -13.49 -9.50 9.99
N ILE A 105 -13.20 -8.72 8.92
CA ILE A 105 -13.92 -7.47 8.63
C ILE A 105 -15.40 -7.78 8.29
N GLU A 106 -15.64 -8.74 7.41
CA GLU A 106 -16.98 -9.14 6.99
C GLU A 106 -17.79 -9.69 8.16
N GLU A 107 -17.19 -10.49 9.03
CA GLU A 107 -17.82 -11.00 10.27
C GLU A 107 -18.19 -9.84 11.20
N TYR A 108 -17.30 -8.88 11.38
CA TYR A 108 -17.58 -7.69 12.20
C TYR A 108 -18.74 -6.85 11.63
N LEU A 109 -18.75 -6.59 10.32
CA LEU A 109 -19.84 -5.86 9.67
C LEU A 109 -21.18 -6.59 9.84
N LYS A 110 -21.19 -7.93 9.69
CA LYS A 110 -22.37 -8.76 9.91
C LYS A 110 -22.87 -8.64 11.35
N LYS A 111 -21.99 -8.69 12.35
CA LYS A 111 -22.34 -8.51 13.77
C LYS A 111 -22.92 -7.11 14.05
N CYS A 112 -22.45 -6.09 13.33
CA CYS A 112 -22.95 -4.72 13.45
C CYS A 112 -24.22 -4.46 12.65
N GLY A 113 -24.72 -5.42 11.86
CA GLY A 113 -25.84 -5.22 10.94
C GLY A 113 -25.54 -4.16 9.86
N GLN A 114 -24.26 -3.97 9.51
CA GLN A 114 -23.84 -2.98 8.54
C GLN A 114 -23.69 -3.63 7.17
N GLU A 115 -24.52 -3.20 6.23
CA GLU A 115 -24.38 -3.56 4.82
C GLU A 115 -23.17 -2.86 4.17
N TYR A 116 -22.57 -3.54 3.20
CA TYR A 116 -21.50 -3.00 2.36
C TYR A 116 -21.73 -3.38 0.88
N ARG A 117 -21.18 -2.58 -0.01
CA ARG A 117 -21.26 -2.84 -1.46
C ARG A 117 -20.00 -3.55 -1.94
N THR A 118 -20.20 -4.51 -2.83
CA THR A 118 -19.10 -5.13 -3.59
C THR A 118 -18.98 -4.40 -4.93
N ASP A 119 -17.79 -4.02 -5.31
CA ASP A 119 -17.50 -3.41 -6.60
C ASP A 119 -17.36 -4.54 -7.64
N ASP A 120 -18.14 -4.49 -8.71
CA ASP A 120 -18.16 -5.51 -9.77
C ASP A 120 -16.83 -5.60 -10.54
N THR A 121 -16.03 -4.53 -10.56
CA THR A 121 -14.68 -4.56 -11.16
C THR A 121 -13.71 -5.49 -10.42
N ASN A 122 -14.01 -5.89 -9.19
CA ASN A 122 -13.25 -6.90 -8.45
C ASN A 122 -13.34 -8.31 -9.05
N LEU A 123 -14.28 -8.55 -9.97
CA LEU A 123 -14.47 -9.85 -10.64
C LEU A 123 -13.67 -9.98 -11.95
N ASP A 124 -13.10 -8.90 -12.47
CA ASP A 124 -12.34 -8.94 -13.72
C ASP A 124 -10.95 -9.57 -13.50
N ILE A 125 -10.84 -10.86 -13.89
CA ILE A 125 -9.61 -11.67 -13.79
C ILE A 125 -8.50 -11.26 -14.77
N ASN A 126 -8.74 -10.34 -15.69
CA ASN A 126 -7.70 -9.81 -16.58
C ASN A 126 -6.65 -8.99 -15.79
N TYR A 127 -7.02 -8.47 -14.63
CA TYR A 127 -6.07 -7.79 -13.75
C TYR A 127 -5.28 -8.81 -12.92
N SER A 128 -3.97 -8.70 -12.96
CA SER A 128 -3.05 -9.63 -12.27
C SER A 128 -3.35 -9.80 -10.77
N ARG A 129 -3.76 -8.73 -10.08
CA ARG A 129 -4.15 -8.78 -8.67
C ARG A 129 -5.42 -9.59 -8.43
N ASN A 130 -6.43 -9.44 -9.32
CA ASN A 130 -7.64 -10.23 -9.21
C ASN A 130 -7.37 -11.73 -9.44
N ARG A 131 -6.41 -12.09 -10.32
CA ARG A 131 -5.97 -13.49 -10.45
C ARG A 131 -5.32 -14.01 -9.17
N ILE A 132 -4.50 -13.22 -8.50
CA ILE A 132 -3.91 -13.62 -7.22
C ILE A 132 -5.01 -13.81 -6.18
N ARG A 133 -5.95 -12.86 -6.07
CA ARG A 133 -7.09 -12.90 -5.13
C ARG A 133 -7.99 -14.10 -5.33
N HIS A 134 -8.38 -14.40 -6.58
CA HIS A 134 -9.43 -15.38 -6.87
C HIS A 134 -8.90 -16.79 -7.17
N HIS A 135 -7.62 -16.94 -7.49
CA HIS A 135 -7.04 -18.24 -7.82
C HIS A 135 -5.86 -18.61 -6.91
N ILE A 136 -4.86 -17.74 -6.75
CA ILE A 136 -3.63 -18.12 -6.05
C ILE A 136 -3.83 -18.17 -4.52
N LEU A 137 -4.41 -17.14 -3.93
CA LEU A 137 -4.64 -17.12 -2.47
C LEU A 137 -5.59 -18.23 -2.00
N PRO A 138 -6.70 -18.55 -2.70
CA PRO A 138 -7.52 -19.69 -2.33
C PRO A 138 -6.77 -21.01 -2.38
N GLU A 139 -5.97 -21.28 -3.43
CA GLU A 139 -5.16 -22.49 -3.52
C GLU A 139 -4.12 -22.59 -2.40
N LEU A 140 -3.45 -21.48 -2.07
CA LEU A 140 -2.54 -21.45 -0.92
C LEU A 140 -3.27 -21.71 0.40
N SER A 141 -4.53 -21.26 0.52
CA SER A 141 -5.35 -21.51 1.71
C SER A 141 -5.81 -22.96 1.82
N VAL A 142 -5.93 -23.68 0.70
CA VAL A 142 -6.14 -25.16 0.72
C VAL A 142 -4.92 -25.88 1.28
N ILE A 143 -3.71 -25.41 0.94
CA ILE A 143 -2.46 -25.98 1.48
C ILE A 143 -2.32 -25.64 2.96
N ASN A 144 -2.63 -24.41 3.35
CA ASN A 144 -2.57 -23.92 4.72
C ASN A 144 -3.58 -22.80 4.94
N GLU A 145 -4.56 -23.02 5.81
CA GLU A 145 -5.60 -22.03 6.14
C GLU A 145 -5.02 -20.70 6.64
N GLN A 146 -3.82 -20.71 7.21
CA GLN A 146 -3.12 -19.53 7.70
C GLN A 146 -2.19 -18.89 6.64
N ALA A 147 -2.25 -19.28 5.37
CA ALA A 147 -1.35 -18.81 4.33
C ALA A 147 -1.26 -17.27 4.26
N VAL A 148 -2.41 -16.57 4.30
CA VAL A 148 -2.45 -15.09 4.31
C VAL A 148 -1.69 -14.54 5.53
N SER A 149 -1.88 -15.12 6.71
CA SER A 149 -1.20 -14.69 7.93
C SER A 149 0.32 -14.91 7.84
N HIS A 150 0.74 -16.07 7.35
CA HIS A 150 2.15 -16.41 7.20
C HIS A 150 2.86 -15.53 6.16
N ILE A 151 2.20 -15.20 5.05
CA ILE A 151 2.73 -14.25 4.05
C ILE A 151 2.93 -12.88 4.69
N ASN A 152 1.96 -12.40 5.46
CA ASN A 152 2.06 -11.11 6.15
C ASN A 152 3.16 -11.10 7.23
N GLN A 153 3.31 -12.20 7.98
CA GLN A 153 4.38 -12.35 8.96
C GLN A 153 5.76 -12.34 8.29
N SER A 154 5.91 -13.04 7.17
CA SER A 154 7.16 -13.05 6.41
C SER A 154 7.49 -11.64 5.88
N ALA A 155 6.51 -10.92 5.35
CA ALA A 155 6.69 -9.55 4.92
C ALA A 155 7.12 -8.62 6.08
N LEU A 156 6.54 -8.78 7.26
CA LEU A 156 6.91 -8.00 8.45
C LEU A 156 8.36 -8.29 8.89
N LEU A 157 8.78 -9.56 8.88
CA LEU A 157 10.16 -9.93 9.20
C LEU A 157 11.15 -9.35 8.19
N LEU A 158 10.79 -9.37 6.90
CA LEU A 158 11.59 -8.72 5.86
C LEU A 158 11.66 -7.20 6.05
N GLN A 159 10.57 -6.53 6.42
CA GLN A 159 10.59 -5.10 6.75
C GLN A 159 11.59 -4.79 7.88
N GLN A 160 11.61 -5.60 8.92
CA GLN A 160 12.55 -5.43 10.04
C GLN A 160 14.00 -5.63 9.59
N ALA A 161 14.26 -6.68 8.81
CA ALA A 161 15.59 -6.97 8.29
C ALA A 161 16.09 -5.85 7.37
N VAL A 162 15.25 -5.37 6.44
CA VAL A 162 15.57 -4.27 5.53
C VAL A 162 15.83 -2.98 6.33
N SER A 163 14.99 -2.66 7.30
CA SER A 163 15.18 -1.48 8.14
C SER A 163 16.51 -1.51 8.90
N TYR A 164 16.89 -2.67 9.42
CA TYR A 164 18.19 -2.87 10.08
C TYR A 164 19.35 -2.66 9.08
N MET A 165 19.27 -3.30 7.91
CA MET A 165 20.30 -3.14 6.87
C MET A 165 20.44 -1.68 6.41
N GLU A 166 19.34 -0.95 6.24
CA GLU A 166 19.36 0.47 5.87
C GLU A 166 20.01 1.33 6.97
N GLN A 167 19.72 1.03 8.24
CA GLN A 167 20.35 1.74 9.36
C GLN A 167 21.86 1.49 9.42
N GLU A 168 22.30 0.24 9.27
CA GLU A 168 23.72 -0.10 9.27
C GLU A 168 24.43 0.50 8.04
N THR A 169 23.80 0.49 6.87
CA THR A 169 24.33 1.15 5.68
C THR A 169 24.51 2.65 5.90
N LYS A 170 23.51 3.32 6.48
CA LYS A 170 23.60 4.75 6.82
C LYS A 170 24.76 5.04 7.77
N LYS A 171 24.96 4.22 8.81
CA LYS A 171 26.09 4.35 9.74
C LYS A 171 27.42 4.16 9.02
N ALA A 172 27.55 3.12 8.18
CA ALA A 172 28.75 2.87 7.42
C ALA A 172 29.08 4.04 6.48
N VAL A 173 28.09 4.54 5.74
CA VAL A 173 28.27 5.71 4.86
C VAL A 173 28.74 6.95 5.67
N GLN A 174 28.14 7.21 6.82
CA GLN A 174 28.54 8.33 7.68
C GLN A 174 29.97 8.19 8.20
N THR A 175 30.43 6.97 8.45
CA THR A 175 31.79 6.68 8.94
C THR A 175 32.83 6.74 7.83
N CYS A 176 32.50 6.20 6.64
CA CYS A 176 33.45 6.03 5.54
C CYS A 176 33.39 7.19 4.51
N CYS A 177 32.37 8.04 4.54
CA CYS A 177 32.23 9.14 3.59
C CYS A 177 32.96 10.37 4.09
N ILE A 178 34.06 10.75 3.39
CA ILE A 178 34.87 11.94 3.71
C ILE A 178 34.50 13.15 2.84
N GLY A 179 33.74 12.94 1.77
CA GLY A 179 33.28 14.00 0.89
C GLY A 179 32.29 13.50 -0.12
N GLY A 180 31.57 14.40 -0.76
CA GLY A 180 30.62 14.05 -1.81
C GLY A 180 29.92 15.26 -2.39
N GLY A 181 29.32 15.04 -3.55
CA GLY A 181 28.48 16.02 -4.27
C GLY A 181 27.34 15.27 -4.96
N GLY A 182 26.47 16.00 -5.65
CA GLY A 182 25.28 15.44 -6.27
C GLY A 182 25.53 14.27 -7.24
N ALA A 183 26.73 14.12 -7.77
CA ALA A 183 27.08 13.09 -8.76
C ALA A 183 28.08 12.04 -8.23
N TYR A 184 28.71 12.23 -7.09
CA TYR A 184 29.73 11.31 -6.54
C TYR A 184 29.85 11.40 -5.03
N VAL A 185 30.35 10.33 -4.43
CA VAL A 185 30.71 10.23 -3.00
C VAL A 185 32.15 9.76 -2.91
N ILE A 186 32.93 10.39 -2.05
CA ILE A 186 34.30 9.98 -1.74
C ILE A 186 34.26 9.14 -0.46
N LEU A 187 34.76 7.91 -0.56
CA LEU A 187 34.86 6.98 0.56
C LEU A 187 36.34 6.82 0.94
N GLU A 188 36.60 6.69 2.23
CA GLU A 188 37.88 6.29 2.80
C GLU A 188 37.93 4.79 3.05
#